data_3080571232b6e2e053d248b567b558fe
#
_entry.id   3080571232b6e2e053d248b567b558fe
#
_cell.length_a   1.000
_cell.length_b   1.000
_cell.length_c   1.000
_cell.angle_alpha   90.00
_cell.angle_beta   90.00
_cell.angle_gamma   90.00
#
_symmetry.space_group_name_H-M   'P 1'
#
loop_
_entity.id
_entity.type
_entity.pdbx_description
1 polymer ?
#
loop_
_entity_poly.entity_id
_entity_poly.type
_entity_poly.pdbx_seq_one_letter_code
_entity_poly.pdbx_strand_id
1 'polypeptide(L)'
;AISRSPSNTTEDESSSKQAPKMKTLIKICGLTTASAVECIIENSVDMAGFVFAKQSPRYITPKNAKQLADLIPKHISKVAVMLHPTPTEVNEVIDVFKPDYLQMDAKDFLNTYIPKSIESLKVYRDDGCLDLSLISDSKLTLFEGTKSGSGKLTNIEHSKAVSKKKRVIIAGGLNSNNVLNVLNKVGPLGVDVSSGVESEPGLKSEQKIIQFIRIVREYDEKKNNE
;
A
#
# COMPACT_ATOMS: atom_id res chain seq x y z
N ALA A 1 -75.32 1.26 5.47
CA ALA A 1 -74.00 1.29 6.04
C ALA A 1 -72.97 0.88 4.95
N ILE A 2 -72.19 1.82 4.44
CA ILE A 2 -71.16 1.60 3.39
C ILE A 2 -69.84 1.79 4.09
N SER A 3 -69.07 0.71 4.26
CA SER A 3 -67.72 0.73 4.80
C SER A 3 -66.73 1.00 3.66
N ARG A 4 -65.98 2.08 3.75
CA ARG A 4 -64.83 2.38 2.89
C ARG A 4 -63.57 1.82 3.52
N SER A 5 -62.88 0.95 2.80
CA SER A 5 -61.50 0.50 3.13
C SER A 5 -60.51 1.56 2.71
N PRO A 6 -59.43 1.81 3.48
CA PRO A 6 -58.32 2.68 3.05
C PRO A 6 -57.37 1.93 2.13
N SER A 7 -57.02 2.55 1.01
CA SER A 7 -56.01 2.10 0.08
C SER A 7 -54.61 2.31 0.69
N ASN A 8 -53.89 1.22 0.93
CA ASN A 8 -52.46 1.26 1.24
C ASN A 8 -51.66 1.50 -0.03
N THR A 9 -51.11 2.69 -0.18
CA THR A 9 -50.04 2.99 -1.13
C THR A 9 -48.72 2.63 -0.46
N THR A 10 -48.15 1.51 -0.83
CA THR A 10 -46.76 1.16 -0.52
C THR A 10 -45.88 2.00 -1.43
N GLU A 11 -45.22 3.03 -0.87
CA GLU A 11 -44.10 3.72 -1.51
C GLU A 11 -42.92 2.78 -1.56
N ASP A 12 -42.54 2.39 -2.78
CA ASP A 12 -41.41 1.54 -3.09
C ASP A 12 -40.15 2.43 -2.98
N GLU A 13 -39.55 2.45 -1.80
CA GLU A 13 -38.19 3.06 -1.61
C GLU A 13 -37.14 2.20 -2.32
N SER A 14 -36.97 2.41 -3.60
CA SER A 14 -35.81 1.90 -4.33
C SER A 14 -34.55 2.63 -3.86
N SER A 15 -33.93 2.14 -2.80
CA SER A 15 -32.60 2.56 -2.41
C SER A 15 -31.63 2.17 -3.52
N SER A 16 -31.27 3.13 -4.37
CA SER A 16 -30.20 3.00 -5.37
C SER A 16 -28.89 2.74 -4.61
N LYS A 17 -28.49 1.47 -4.50
CA LYS A 17 -27.13 1.10 -4.03
C LYS A 17 -26.14 1.65 -5.04
N GLN A 18 -25.59 2.84 -4.75
CA GLN A 18 -24.44 3.35 -5.51
C GLN A 18 -23.33 2.31 -5.46
N ALA A 19 -22.73 2.02 -6.63
CA ALA A 19 -21.56 1.16 -6.71
C ALA A 19 -20.45 1.70 -5.77
N PRO A 20 -19.69 0.82 -5.08
CA PRO A 20 -18.63 1.27 -4.19
C PRO A 20 -17.63 2.12 -4.99
N LYS A 21 -17.38 3.34 -4.50
CA LYS A 21 -16.43 4.26 -5.12
C LYS A 21 -15.04 3.63 -5.16
N MET A 22 -14.39 3.70 -6.32
CA MET A 22 -13.00 3.26 -6.47
C MET A 22 -12.09 4.13 -5.62
N LYS A 23 -11.21 3.51 -4.84
CA LYS A 23 -10.18 4.18 -4.05
C LYS A 23 -8.87 3.43 -4.21
N THR A 24 -7.89 4.04 -4.82
CA THR A 24 -6.53 3.51 -4.94
C THR A 24 -5.86 3.48 -3.58
N LEU A 25 -5.31 2.33 -3.15
CA LEU A 25 -4.51 2.25 -1.93
C LEU A 25 -3.21 3.03 -2.09
N ILE A 26 -2.86 3.84 -1.10
CA ILE A 26 -1.59 4.57 -1.05
C ILE A 26 -0.76 4.05 0.10
N LYS A 27 0.45 3.58 -0.22
CA LYS A 27 1.48 3.24 0.77
C LYS A 27 2.64 4.22 0.67
N ILE A 28 3.03 4.79 1.81
CA ILE A 28 4.27 5.58 1.95
C ILE A 28 5.28 4.74 2.74
N CYS A 29 6.41 4.44 2.11
CA CYS A 29 7.40 3.49 2.63
C CYS A 29 8.69 4.18 3.07
N GLY A 30 9.26 3.72 4.19
CA GLY A 30 10.53 4.23 4.73
C GLY A 30 10.36 5.51 5.55
N LEU A 31 9.38 5.51 6.46
CA LEU A 31 9.14 6.57 7.44
C LEU A 31 10.17 6.48 8.56
N THR A 32 10.78 7.62 8.91
CA THR A 32 11.84 7.71 9.93
C THR A 32 11.65 8.88 10.89
N THR A 33 10.70 9.79 10.63
CA THR A 33 10.47 11.02 11.43
C THR A 33 9.01 11.18 11.83
N ALA A 34 8.77 11.87 12.95
CA ALA A 34 7.42 12.17 13.43
C ALA A 34 6.67 13.07 12.43
N SER A 35 7.34 14.10 11.87
CA SER A 35 6.69 15.00 10.91
C SER A 35 6.18 14.27 9.65
N ALA A 36 6.96 13.30 9.14
CA ALA A 36 6.50 12.48 8.01
C ALA A 36 5.29 11.59 8.39
N VAL A 37 5.26 11.07 9.63
CA VAL A 37 4.13 10.29 10.15
C VAL A 37 2.89 11.17 10.31
N GLU A 38 3.02 12.35 10.88
CA GLU A 38 1.93 13.33 11.00
C GLU A 38 1.38 13.71 9.62
N CYS A 39 2.27 13.99 8.66
CA CYS A 39 1.90 14.32 7.29
C CYS A 39 1.06 13.21 6.64
N ILE A 40 1.41 11.93 6.79
CA ILE A 40 0.63 10.83 6.21
C ILE A 40 -0.72 10.62 6.90
N ILE A 41 -0.81 10.90 8.20
CA ILE A 41 -2.07 10.82 8.97
C ILE A 41 -3.04 11.89 8.46
N GLU A 42 -2.60 13.14 8.36
CA GLU A 42 -3.41 14.28 7.90
C GLU A 42 -3.91 14.09 6.45
N ASN A 43 -3.12 13.41 5.61
CA ASN A 43 -3.45 13.19 4.21
C ASN A 43 -4.08 11.81 3.92
N SER A 44 -4.50 11.07 4.94
CA SER A 44 -5.32 9.84 4.83
C SER A 44 -4.73 8.79 3.89
N VAL A 45 -3.46 8.43 4.09
CA VAL A 45 -2.87 7.26 3.40
C VAL A 45 -3.45 5.95 3.97
N ASP A 46 -3.26 4.87 3.26
CA ASP A 46 -3.82 3.58 3.67
C ASP A 46 -2.79 2.71 4.40
N MET A 47 -1.48 2.87 4.09
CA MET A 47 -0.42 2.05 4.65
C MET A 47 0.85 2.86 4.93
N ALA A 48 1.46 2.66 6.10
CA ALA A 48 2.67 3.31 6.58
C ALA A 48 3.81 2.28 6.70
N GLY A 49 4.87 2.39 5.89
CA GLY A 49 5.98 1.44 5.85
C GLY A 49 7.20 1.90 6.66
N PHE A 50 7.73 0.99 7.49
CA PHE A 50 8.95 1.17 8.28
C PHE A 50 9.97 0.11 7.87
N VAL A 51 11.21 0.51 7.58
CA VAL A 51 12.22 -0.37 6.99
C VAL A 51 13.19 -0.87 8.06
N PHE A 52 13.24 -2.19 8.24
CA PHE A 52 14.12 -2.86 9.21
C PHE A 52 15.35 -3.53 8.58
N ALA A 53 15.63 -3.23 7.31
CA ALA A 53 16.85 -3.68 6.64
C ALA A 53 18.01 -2.72 6.95
N LYS A 54 18.99 -3.18 7.73
CA LYS A 54 20.11 -2.35 8.28
C LYS A 54 20.94 -1.64 7.21
N GLN A 55 21.03 -2.21 6.01
CA GLN A 55 21.77 -1.61 4.88
C GLN A 55 20.98 -0.51 4.16
N SER A 56 19.72 -0.31 4.49
CA SER A 56 18.88 0.73 3.89
C SER A 56 19.16 2.09 4.51
N PRO A 57 19.22 3.19 3.72
CA PRO A 57 19.26 4.54 4.28
C PRO A 57 17.97 4.92 5.03
N ARG A 58 16.91 4.09 4.90
CA ARG A 58 15.61 4.25 5.58
C ARG A 58 15.48 3.35 6.79
N TYR A 59 16.60 2.76 7.23
CA TYR A 59 16.60 1.87 8.39
C TYR A 59 16.14 2.61 9.65
N ILE A 60 15.27 1.96 10.40
CA ILE A 60 14.84 2.41 11.73
C ILE A 60 14.84 1.20 12.68
N THR A 61 15.23 1.41 13.94
CA THR A 61 15.17 0.34 14.93
C THR A 61 13.71 -0.02 15.30
N PRO A 62 13.40 -1.28 15.66
CA PRO A 62 12.04 -1.66 16.08
C PRO A 62 11.46 -0.76 17.17
N LYS A 63 12.30 -0.35 18.15
CA LYS A 63 11.92 0.55 19.24
C LYS A 63 11.51 1.94 18.74
N ASN A 64 12.31 2.56 17.86
CA ASN A 64 12.02 3.88 17.33
C ASN A 64 10.80 3.85 16.38
N ALA A 65 10.70 2.80 15.57
CA ALA A 65 9.53 2.59 14.71
C ALA A 65 8.24 2.44 15.54
N LYS A 66 8.30 1.73 16.69
CA LYS A 66 7.17 1.60 17.61
C LYS A 66 6.70 2.95 18.13
N GLN A 67 7.62 3.83 18.53
CA GLN A 67 7.28 5.18 19.02
C GLN A 67 6.54 6.00 17.95
N LEU A 68 6.98 5.94 16.70
CA LEU A 68 6.31 6.60 15.58
C LEU A 68 4.97 5.94 15.24
N ALA A 69 4.91 4.62 15.27
CA ALA A 69 3.72 3.84 14.97
C ALA A 69 2.60 4.02 16.00
N ASP A 70 2.92 4.38 17.24
CA ASP A 70 1.94 4.68 18.28
C ASP A 70 1.13 5.95 17.99
N LEU A 71 1.62 6.84 17.12
CA LEU A 71 0.89 8.01 16.64
C LEU A 71 -0.12 7.64 15.55
N ILE A 72 0.02 6.49 14.89
CA ILE A 72 -0.75 6.10 13.71
C ILE A 72 -2.12 5.56 14.13
N PRO A 73 -3.24 6.12 13.63
CA PRO A 73 -4.57 5.63 13.92
C PRO A 73 -4.83 4.27 13.27
N LYS A 74 -5.76 3.48 13.83
CA LYS A 74 -6.04 2.10 13.44
C LYS A 74 -6.45 1.90 11.99
N HIS A 75 -6.95 2.93 11.31
CA HIS A 75 -7.34 2.83 9.90
C HIS A 75 -6.16 2.89 8.93
N ILE A 76 -4.96 3.26 9.38
CA ILE A 76 -3.74 3.23 8.60
C ILE A 76 -2.93 2.00 9.01
N SER A 77 -2.72 1.07 8.09
CA SER A 77 -2.00 -0.17 8.35
C SER A 77 -0.49 0.05 8.49
N LYS A 78 0.10 -0.49 9.55
CA LYS A 78 1.54 -0.45 9.81
C LYS A 78 2.23 -1.62 9.12
N VAL A 79 3.19 -1.33 8.26
CA VAL A 79 3.90 -2.32 7.45
C VAL A 79 5.37 -2.40 7.89
N ALA A 80 5.78 -3.57 8.38
CA ALA A 80 7.18 -3.88 8.61
C ALA A 80 7.83 -4.35 7.31
N VAL A 81 8.81 -3.61 6.81
CA VAL A 81 9.52 -3.92 5.57
C VAL A 81 10.88 -4.50 5.89
N MET A 82 11.12 -5.74 5.47
CA MET A 82 12.36 -6.47 5.72
C MET A 82 12.91 -7.04 4.42
N LEU A 83 14.22 -7.20 4.34
CA LEU A 83 14.92 -7.74 3.17
C LEU A 83 15.82 -8.90 3.63
N HIS A 84 15.45 -10.13 3.23
CA HIS A 84 16.14 -11.37 3.59
C HIS A 84 16.46 -11.47 5.09
N PRO A 85 15.46 -11.28 5.99
CA PRO A 85 15.69 -11.31 7.41
C PRO A 85 15.94 -12.73 7.92
N THR A 86 16.66 -12.85 9.03
CA THR A 86 16.70 -14.07 9.83
C THR A 86 15.39 -14.22 10.62
N PRO A 87 15.01 -15.45 11.02
CA PRO A 87 13.86 -15.68 11.90
C PRO A 87 13.89 -14.86 13.19
N THR A 88 15.08 -14.68 13.78
CA THR A 88 15.28 -13.88 15.00
C THR A 88 14.92 -12.40 14.75
N GLU A 89 15.37 -11.81 13.64
CA GLU A 89 15.04 -10.44 13.29
C GLU A 89 13.53 -10.27 13.03
N VAL A 90 12.89 -11.24 12.40
CA VAL A 90 11.43 -11.22 12.20
C VAL A 90 10.70 -11.22 13.52
N ASN A 91 11.08 -12.13 14.46
CA ASN A 91 10.45 -12.20 15.77
C ASN A 91 10.63 -10.90 16.56
N GLU A 92 11.85 -10.33 16.58
CA GLU A 92 12.11 -9.05 17.24
C GLU A 92 11.21 -7.93 16.72
N VAL A 93 11.07 -7.81 15.39
CA VAL A 93 10.20 -6.80 14.76
C VAL A 93 8.74 -7.05 15.12
N ILE A 94 8.28 -8.28 15.08
CA ILE A 94 6.89 -8.63 15.42
C ILE A 94 6.60 -8.29 16.89
N ASP A 95 7.48 -8.65 17.81
CA ASP A 95 7.27 -8.50 19.24
C ASP A 95 7.31 -7.01 19.67
N VAL A 96 8.23 -6.24 19.11
CA VAL A 96 8.44 -4.84 19.50
C VAL A 96 7.57 -3.88 18.71
N PHE A 97 7.59 -3.96 17.38
CA PHE A 97 6.89 -3.00 16.49
C PHE A 97 5.40 -3.32 16.34
N LYS A 98 5.01 -4.61 16.40
CA LYS A 98 3.62 -5.10 16.25
C LYS A 98 2.97 -4.61 14.95
N PRO A 99 3.46 -5.03 13.78
CA PRO A 99 2.93 -4.64 12.49
C PRO A 99 1.55 -5.25 12.20
N ASP A 100 0.78 -4.60 11.32
CA ASP A 100 -0.41 -5.20 10.71
C ASP A 100 -0.03 -6.05 9.49
N TYR A 101 1.03 -5.63 8.77
CA TYR A 101 1.59 -6.35 7.62
C TYR A 101 3.09 -6.56 7.77
N LEU A 102 3.55 -7.74 7.36
CA LEU A 102 4.97 -8.02 7.15
C LEU A 102 5.26 -8.09 5.65
N GLN A 103 6.13 -7.20 5.17
CA GLN A 103 6.53 -7.12 3.76
C GLN A 103 7.94 -7.68 3.59
N MET A 104 8.07 -8.74 2.78
CA MET A 104 9.33 -9.37 2.40
C MET A 104 9.23 -9.92 0.97
N ASP A 105 10.36 -10.31 0.38
CA ASP A 105 10.34 -11.09 -0.86
C ASP A 105 9.53 -12.38 -0.69
N ALA A 106 8.79 -12.77 -1.71
CA ALA A 106 7.87 -13.93 -1.63
C ALA A 106 8.56 -15.22 -1.14
N LYS A 107 9.83 -15.42 -1.54
CA LYS A 107 10.65 -16.57 -1.13
C LYS A 107 11.00 -16.59 0.36
N ASP A 108 11.12 -15.42 1.00
CA ASP A 108 11.52 -15.32 2.41
C ASP A 108 10.40 -15.82 3.34
N PHE A 109 9.15 -15.79 2.87
CA PHE A 109 7.99 -16.33 3.61
C PHE A 109 7.96 -17.87 3.69
N LEU A 110 8.71 -18.58 2.83
CA LEU A 110 8.69 -20.06 2.81
C LEU A 110 9.23 -20.67 4.11
N ASN A 111 10.17 -20.00 4.76
CA ASN A 111 10.86 -20.49 5.96
C ASN A 111 10.60 -19.61 7.19
N THR A 112 9.57 -18.76 7.15
CA THR A 112 9.29 -17.81 8.22
C THR A 112 7.89 -18.04 8.76
N TYR A 113 7.79 -18.32 10.05
CA TYR A 113 6.49 -18.39 10.74
C TYR A 113 5.94 -16.98 10.96
N ILE A 114 4.71 -16.76 10.50
CA ILE A 114 3.99 -15.50 10.69
C ILE A 114 2.72 -15.78 11.50
N PRO A 115 2.50 -15.11 12.64
CA PRO A 115 1.26 -15.21 13.40
C PRO A 115 0.04 -14.86 12.54
N LYS A 116 -1.10 -15.54 12.75
CA LYS A 116 -2.36 -15.31 11.99
C LYS A 116 -2.89 -13.88 12.10
N SER A 117 -2.49 -13.14 13.13
CA SER A 117 -2.86 -11.74 13.34
C SER A 117 -2.11 -10.75 12.43
N ILE A 118 -1.08 -11.21 11.72
CA ILE A 118 -0.26 -10.38 10.84
C ILE A 118 -0.46 -10.85 9.39
N GLU A 119 -0.81 -9.92 8.51
CA GLU A 119 -0.96 -10.21 7.08
C GLU A 119 0.41 -10.20 6.37
N SER A 120 0.56 -11.10 5.41
CA SER A 120 1.75 -11.12 4.55
C SER A 120 1.56 -10.22 3.33
N LEU A 121 2.48 -9.28 3.11
CA LEU A 121 2.59 -8.48 1.88
C LEU A 121 3.81 -8.98 1.10
N LYS A 122 3.59 -9.98 0.24
CA LYS A 122 4.66 -10.60 -0.56
C LYS A 122 5.12 -9.69 -1.67
N VAL A 123 6.44 -9.49 -1.78
CA VAL A 123 7.07 -8.76 -2.86
C VAL A 123 7.44 -9.71 -3.99
N TYR A 124 6.99 -9.41 -5.19
CA TYR A 124 7.40 -10.05 -6.43
C TYR A 124 8.18 -9.06 -7.27
N ARG A 125 9.35 -9.49 -7.75
CA ARG A 125 10.25 -8.63 -8.52
C ARG A 125 10.14 -8.90 -9.99
N ASP A 126 9.98 -7.82 -10.76
CA ASP A 126 9.94 -7.87 -12.22
C ASP A 126 11.36 -7.96 -12.79
N ASP A 127 11.79 -9.17 -13.07
CA ASP A 127 13.03 -9.48 -13.80
C ASP A 127 12.79 -9.69 -15.31
N GLY A 128 11.56 -9.49 -15.77
CA GLY A 128 11.12 -9.75 -17.14
C GLY A 128 10.74 -11.21 -17.43
N CYS A 129 10.97 -12.11 -16.46
CA CYS A 129 10.72 -13.56 -16.60
C CYS A 129 9.75 -14.10 -15.54
N LEU A 130 9.18 -13.24 -14.71
CA LEU A 130 8.31 -13.66 -13.62
C LEU A 130 7.07 -14.41 -14.14
N ASP A 131 6.91 -15.65 -13.71
CA ASP A 131 5.69 -16.42 -13.93
C ASP A 131 4.55 -15.87 -13.05
N LEU A 132 3.56 -15.24 -13.67
CA LEU A 132 2.42 -14.64 -12.98
C LEU A 132 1.55 -15.67 -12.25
N SER A 133 1.65 -16.97 -12.57
CA SER A 133 0.92 -18.04 -11.88
C SER A 133 1.39 -18.23 -10.43
N LEU A 134 2.61 -17.81 -10.13
CA LEU A 134 3.20 -17.88 -8.79
C LEU A 134 2.61 -16.83 -7.82
N ILE A 135 1.95 -15.81 -8.35
CA ILE A 135 1.35 -14.74 -7.55
C ILE A 135 -0.03 -15.19 -7.06
N SER A 136 -0.27 -15.12 -5.75
CA SER A 136 -1.56 -15.47 -5.14
C SER A 136 -2.68 -14.53 -5.60
N ASP A 137 -3.85 -15.08 -5.95
CA ASP A 137 -5.03 -14.29 -6.36
C ASP A 137 -5.77 -13.64 -5.18
N SER A 138 -5.70 -14.27 -4.01
CA SER A 138 -6.54 -13.91 -2.87
C SER A 138 -5.95 -12.87 -1.94
N LYS A 139 -4.61 -12.67 -1.97
CA LYS A 139 -3.92 -11.77 -1.05
C LYS A 139 -3.36 -10.56 -1.77
N LEU A 140 -3.30 -9.44 -1.03
CA LEU A 140 -2.61 -8.25 -1.48
C LEU A 140 -1.13 -8.55 -1.65
N THR A 141 -0.57 -8.16 -2.80
CA THR A 141 0.84 -8.35 -3.12
C THR A 141 1.47 -7.04 -3.59
N LEU A 142 2.78 -6.95 -3.52
CA LEU A 142 3.55 -5.81 -4.02
C LEU A 142 4.39 -6.27 -5.20
N PHE A 143 4.33 -5.53 -6.30
CA PHE A 143 5.08 -5.78 -7.52
C PHE A 143 6.02 -4.61 -7.81
N GLU A 144 7.31 -4.87 -7.89
CA GLU A 144 8.33 -3.85 -8.12
C GLU A 144 9.43 -4.32 -9.08
N GLY A 145 10.26 -3.38 -9.56
CA GLY A 145 11.44 -3.71 -10.37
C GLY A 145 12.48 -4.53 -9.63
N THR A 146 13.47 -5.05 -10.37
CA THR A 146 14.50 -6.00 -9.87
C THR A 146 15.32 -5.51 -8.69
N LYS A 147 15.52 -4.18 -8.55
CA LYS A 147 16.26 -3.57 -7.44
C LYS A 147 15.35 -2.69 -6.60
N SER A 148 15.07 -3.12 -5.39
CA SER A 148 14.36 -2.30 -4.39
C SER A 148 15.08 -0.97 -4.14
N GLY A 149 14.32 0.12 -4.10
CA GLY A 149 14.88 1.46 -3.85
C GLY A 149 15.74 2.06 -4.97
N SER A 150 15.85 1.41 -6.14
CA SER A 150 16.67 1.90 -7.26
C SER A 150 16.13 3.16 -7.94
N GLY A 151 14.88 3.53 -7.67
CA GLY A 151 14.20 4.64 -8.34
C GLY A 151 13.82 4.37 -9.81
N LYS A 152 14.06 3.16 -10.31
CA LYS A 152 13.66 2.78 -11.68
C LYS A 152 12.23 2.27 -11.70
N LEU A 153 11.44 2.78 -12.64
CA LEU A 153 10.06 2.38 -12.86
C LEU A 153 9.99 0.92 -13.33
N THR A 154 9.06 0.16 -12.77
CA THR A 154 8.72 -1.19 -13.21
C THR A 154 8.18 -1.17 -14.65
N ASN A 155 8.38 -2.26 -15.40
CA ASN A 155 7.86 -2.37 -16.77
C ASN A 155 6.32 -2.23 -16.76
N ILE A 156 5.81 -1.27 -17.53
CA ILE A 156 4.37 -0.92 -17.58
C ILE A 156 3.53 -2.10 -18.09
N GLU A 157 3.99 -2.81 -19.12
CA GLU A 157 3.22 -3.93 -19.71
C GLU A 157 3.14 -5.11 -18.75
N HIS A 158 4.22 -5.45 -18.06
CA HIS A 158 4.21 -6.46 -17.00
C HIS A 158 3.32 -6.05 -15.83
N SER A 159 3.45 -4.80 -15.35
CA SER A 159 2.60 -4.25 -14.30
C SER A 159 1.12 -4.33 -14.66
N LYS A 160 0.77 -4.01 -15.91
CA LYS A 160 -0.60 -4.11 -16.42
C LYS A 160 -1.10 -5.57 -16.47
N ALA A 161 -0.26 -6.51 -16.89
CA ALA A 161 -0.60 -7.93 -16.92
C ALA A 161 -0.87 -8.47 -15.51
N VAL A 162 -0.04 -8.09 -14.54
CA VAL A 162 -0.21 -8.47 -13.13
C VAL A 162 -1.49 -7.84 -12.55
N SER A 163 -1.71 -6.55 -12.75
CA SER A 163 -2.86 -5.82 -12.19
C SER A 163 -4.20 -6.32 -12.69
N LYS A 164 -4.28 -6.82 -13.94
CA LYS A 164 -5.50 -7.40 -14.48
C LYS A 164 -5.93 -8.71 -13.80
N LYS A 165 -4.99 -9.45 -13.23
CA LYS A 165 -5.20 -10.80 -12.70
C LYS A 165 -5.12 -10.87 -11.18
N LYS A 166 -4.47 -9.91 -10.52
CA LYS A 166 -4.07 -9.98 -9.12
C LYS A 166 -4.39 -8.70 -8.34
N ARG A 167 -4.55 -8.84 -7.03
CA ARG A 167 -4.67 -7.70 -6.11
C ARG A 167 -3.27 -7.14 -5.82
N VAL A 168 -2.85 -6.13 -6.59
CA VAL A 168 -1.46 -5.68 -6.58
C VAL A 168 -1.29 -4.21 -6.25
N ILE A 169 -0.28 -3.92 -5.43
CA ILE A 169 0.32 -2.60 -5.24
C ILE A 169 1.53 -2.51 -6.17
N ILE A 170 1.57 -1.50 -7.02
CA ILE A 170 2.74 -1.24 -7.87
C ILE A 170 3.72 -0.35 -7.11
N ALA A 171 4.98 -0.78 -7.12
CA ALA A 171 6.10 -0.09 -6.49
C ALA A 171 7.29 0.06 -7.45
N GLY A 172 8.34 0.73 -6.97
CA GLY A 172 9.58 0.95 -7.71
C GLY A 172 9.55 2.18 -8.60
N GLY A 173 10.33 3.20 -8.22
CA GLY A 173 10.55 4.42 -8.98
C GLY A 173 9.36 5.37 -9.13
N LEU A 174 8.26 5.16 -8.38
CA LEU A 174 7.13 6.05 -8.40
C LEU A 174 7.46 7.41 -7.78
N ASN A 175 6.89 8.47 -8.36
CA ASN A 175 6.96 9.84 -7.88
C ASN A 175 5.79 10.65 -8.48
N SER A 176 5.68 11.93 -8.11
CA SER A 176 4.61 12.81 -8.59
C SER A 176 4.58 13.02 -10.11
N ASN A 177 5.71 12.83 -10.81
CA ASN A 177 5.77 13.03 -12.27
C ASN A 177 5.28 11.83 -13.08
N ASN A 178 5.28 10.62 -12.48
CA ASN A 178 5.00 9.39 -13.22
C ASN A 178 3.80 8.58 -12.70
N VAL A 179 3.35 8.82 -11.46
CA VAL A 179 2.29 8.01 -10.83
C VAL A 179 0.98 8.07 -11.63
N LEU A 180 0.58 9.24 -12.15
CA LEU A 180 -0.64 9.38 -12.96
C LEU A 180 -0.58 8.52 -14.23
N ASN A 181 0.57 8.47 -14.90
CA ASN A 181 0.75 7.61 -16.07
C ASN A 181 0.63 6.11 -15.71
N VAL A 182 1.17 5.70 -14.56
CA VAL A 182 1.03 4.32 -14.07
C VAL A 182 -0.43 4.00 -13.75
N LEU A 183 -1.13 4.87 -13.04
CA LEU A 183 -2.55 4.69 -12.72
C LEU A 183 -3.40 4.54 -13.98
N ASN A 184 -3.22 5.40 -14.98
CA ASN A 184 -3.98 5.35 -16.23
C ASN A 184 -3.68 4.11 -17.08
N LYS A 185 -2.43 3.67 -17.16
CA LYS A 185 -2.02 2.55 -18.03
C LYS A 185 -2.17 1.18 -17.37
N VAL A 186 -1.98 1.11 -16.07
CA VAL A 186 -1.92 -0.15 -15.32
C VAL A 186 -3.23 -0.44 -14.58
N GLY A 187 -3.85 0.57 -13.98
CA GLY A 187 -5.05 0.42 -13.15
C GLY A 187 -4.83 -0.48 -11.93
N PRO A 188 -3.77 -0.27 -11.12
CA PRO A 188 -3.46 -1.14 -9.98
C PRO A 188 -4.45 -0.92 -8.83
N LEU A 189 -4.54 -1.88 -7.90
CA LEU A 189 -5.28 -1.70 -6.66
C LEU A 189 -4.65 -0.63 -5.75
N GLY A 190 -3.33 -0.46 -5.83
CA GLY A 190 -2.61 0.54 -5.05
C GLY A 190 -1.25 0.89 -5.61
N VAL A 191 -0.64 1.92 -5.02
CA VAL A 191 0.69 2.41 -5.33
C VAL A 191 1.53 2.54 -4.07
N ASP A 192 2.82 2.19 -4.16
CA ASP A 192 3.80 2.34 -3.08
C ASP A 192 4.92 3.27 -3.50
N VAL A 193 5.20 4.27 -2.70
CA VAL A 193 6.27 5.23 -2.97
C VAL A 193 7.23 5.32 -1.78
N SER A 194 8.52 5.39 -2.08
CA SER A 194 9.57 5.58 -1.08
C SER A 194 10.49 6.75 -1.47
N SER A 195 11.50 6.52 -2.31
CA SER A 195 12.47 7.57 -2.71
C SER A 195 11.86 8.75 -3.47
N GLY A 196 10.77 8.51 -4.20
CA GLY A 196 10.10 9.56 -4.98
C GLY A 196 9.47 10.69 -4.17
N VAL A 197 9.35 10.51 -2.85
CA VAL A 197 8.85 11.53 -1.91
C VAL A 197 9.90 11.92 -0.87
N GLU A 198 11.18 11.73 -1.17
CA GLU A 198 12.30 12.12 -0.32
C GLU A 198 12.92 13.44 -0.76
N SER A 199 13.42 14.22 0.20
CA SER A 199 14.32 15.36 -0.04
C SER A 199 15.76 14.88 -0.24
N GLU A 200 16.17 13.90 0.56
CA GLU A 200 17.44 13.19 0.48
C GLU A 200 17.25 11.74 0.96
N PRO A 201 18.15 10.80 0.65
CA PRO A 201 18.00 9.40 0.99
C PRO A 201 17.67 9.17 2.47
N GLY A 202 16.50 8.61 2.76
CA GLY A 202 16.03 8.33 4.11
C GLY A 202 15.22 9.45 4.78
N LEU A 203 15.18 10.66 4.19
CA LEU A 203 14.41 11.79 4.73
C LEU A 203 13.23 12.14 3.81
N LYS A 204 12.01 12.00 4.31
CA LYS A 204 10.79 12.33 3.58
C LYS A 204 10.58 13.84 3.47
N SER A 205 10.05 14.29 2.33
CA SER A 205 9.57 15.64 2.11
C SER A 205 8.05 15.66 2.20
N GLU A 206 7.49 16.35 3.17
CA GLU A 206 6.05 16.51 3.35
C GLU A 206 5.38 17.07 2.09
N GLN A 207 5.98 18.07 1.45
CA GLN A 207 5.48 18.65 0.22
C GLN A 207 5.36 17.61 -0.92
N LYS A 208 6.36 16.73 -1.07
CA LYS A 208 6.33 15.66 -2.07
C LYS A 208 5.32 14.57 -1.72
N ILE A 209 5.16 14.24 -0.43
CA ILE A 209 4.12 13.32 0.05
C ILE A 209 2.73 13.87 -0.31
N ILE A 210 2.43 15.11 0.06
CA ILE A 210 1.15 15.76 -0.21
C ILE A 210 0.87 15.82 -1.71
N GLN A 211 1.86 16.21 -2.52
CA GLN A 211 1.72 16.27 -3.96
C GLN A 211 1.42 14.88 -4.57
N PHE A 212 2.12 13.84 -4.12
CA PHE A 212 1.90 12.48 -4.60
C PHE A 212 0.48 11.99 -4.27
N ILE A 213 0.04 12.17 -3.02
CA ILE A 213 -1.29 11.77 -2.56
C ILE A 213 -2.37 12.52 -3.35
N ARG A 214 -2.23 13.83 -3.53
CA ARG A 214 -3.17 14.64 -4.28
C ARG A 214 -3.39 14.11 -5.70
N ILE A 215 -2.32 13.79 -6.42
CA ILE A 215 -2.43 13.24 -7.79
C ILE A 215 -3.21 11.92 -7.82
N VAL A 216 -2.97 11.03 -6.85
CA VAL A 216 -3.69 9.76 -6.77
C VAL A 216 -5.18 9.98 -6.45
N ARG A 217 -5.51 10.89 -5.54
CA ARG A 217 -6.91 11.18 -5.17
C ARG A 217 -7.67 11.89 -6.28
N GLU A 218 -7.05 12.84 -7.00
CA GLU A 218 -7.63 13.46 -8.18
C GLU A 218 -7.94 12.43 -9.29
N TYR A 219 -7.06 11.42 -9.46
CA TYR A 219 -7.34 10.30 -10.35
C TYR A 219 -8.56 9.48 -9.91
N ASP A 220 -8.65 9.13 -8.62
CA ASP A 220 -9.78 8.38 -8.06
C ASP A 220 -11.10 9.14 -8.25
N GLU A 221 -11.11 10.45 -7.97
CA GLU A 221 -12.29 11.31 -8.15
C GLU A 221 -12.76 11.34 -9.60
N LYS A 222 -11.82 11.51 -10.54
CA LYS A 222 -12.13 11.52 -11.97
C LYS A 222 -12.74 10.18 -12.41
N LYS A 223 -12.17 9.06 -11.97
CA LYS A 223 -12.67 7.71 -12.32
C LYS A 223 -14.03 7.40 -11.70
N ASN A 224 -14.34 7.96 -10.55
CA ASN A 224 -15.66 7.80 -9.93
C ASN A 224 -16.76 8.67 -10.54
N ASN A 225 -16.40 9.63 -11.39
CA ASN A 225 -17.33 10.54 -12.09
C ASN A 225 -17.51 10.16 -13.57
N GLU A 226 -16.72 9.22 -14.11
CA GLU A 226 -16.88 8.63 -15.45
C GLU A 226 -17.93 7.51 -15.44
#